data_87dac74f9411213f672485c4e3e7e870
#
_entry.id   87dac74f9411213f672485c4e3e7e870
#
_cell.length_a   1.000
_cell.length_b   1.000
_cell.length_c   1.000
_cell.angle_alpha   90.00
_cell.angle_beta   90.00
_cell.angle_gamma   90.00
#
_symmetry.space_group_name_H-M   'P 1'
#
loop_
_entity.id
_entity.type
_entity.pdbx_description
1 polymer ?
#
loop_
_entity_poly.entity_id
_entity_poly.type
_entity_poly.pdbx_seq_one_letter_code
_entity_poly.pdbx_strand_id
1 'polypeptide(L)'
;KDLDRNTRSKSALENNPNLPIFIMDNFETTIQKVYDMDPNRIESITILKDAAATALYGSRAANGVVVITTVAPKSGEVRVTYNMVGTISMPNLNDYNLMNARQKLEAEVASGMYEAEGEDFWFKKIRIEEYQGKLKNVREGVNTYWLAKPLRTEFNHKHSLYLEGGNEEFRYGIDLGYNNENGVMKGSYRDRIDAGFSIYYTTSKVQVSNYISYGVTKEKESPYGEFSQYTKMLPYERYKDDDGKMLRILQWSRVLDFEPYNPLYEADLGNYDKGQTNVLVENLSVNWFIKPTFWVKGELGISHSTGKREAFIDPLSVKNNLEYGDDRTNVGSLTLTNTEYTSWEGKLAISYNESINNHNINVGGGLEVKTTRRRTNTGTYKGFQSAEFSSPEFARSMPYKPNFQEVQTRLFGIFARLNYSYQDIYLLDASLRIDGSSEFGSDKRYAPFFSGGLGLNIHKYAFMEKYDFVNHLKVRGSFGQTGKVNFAPYAAVPTHEIDIDEWYISGPASSL
;
A
#
# COMPACT_ATOMS: atom_id res chain seq x y z
N LYS A 1 -8.12 22.00 -3.17
CA LYS A 1 -7.11 21.33 -4.02
C LYS A 1 -5.83 20.99 -3.24
N ASP A 2 -5.92 20.71 -1.97
CA ASP A 2 -4.79 20.29 -1.16
C ASP A 2 -5.00 18.82 -0.79
N LEU A 3 -4.60 17.96 -1.73
CA LEU A 3 -4.37 16.56 -1.44
C LEU A 3 -3.19 16.51 -0.46
N ASP A 4 -3.52 16.12 0.75
CA ASP A 4 -2.64 15.95 1.89
C ASP A 4 -1.32 15.27 1.49
N ARG A 5 -0.22 16.02 1.52
CA ARG A 5 1.11 15.56 1.12
C ARG A 5 1.72 14.54 2.08
N ASN A 6 1.09 14.33 3.23
CA ASN A 6 1.62 13.48 4.31
C ASN A 6 1.23 12.00 4.21
N THR A 7 0.40 11.61 3.23
CA THR A 7 -0.06 10.21 3.07
C THR A 7 0.68 9.45 1.97
N ARG A 8 1.78 9.98 1.41
CA ARG A 8 2.36 9.49 0.15
C ARG A 8 3.21 8.22 0.22
N SER A 9 3.68 7.74 1.37
CA SER A 9 4.62 6.61 1.37
C SER A 9 3.96 5.22 1.48
N LYS A 10 2.85 5.07 2.21
CA LYS A 10 2.13 3.79 2.36
C LYS A 10 0.82 3.72 1.57
N SER A 11 0.04 4.78 1.60
CA SER A 11 -1.24 4.84 0.87
C SER A 11 -1.06 4.83 -0.66
N ALA A 12 0.12 5.20 -1.17
CA ALA A 12 0.39 5.22 -2.61
C ALA A 12 0.39 3.82 -3.24
N LEU A 13 0.85 2.79 -2.51
CA LEU A 13 0.79 1.41 -2.99
C LEU A 13 -0.60 0.79 -2.79
N GLU A 14 -1.25 1.03 -1.64
CA GLU A 14 -2.56 0.44 -1.34
C GLU A 14 -3.72 1.14 -2.08
N ASN A 15 -3.62 2.44 -2.34
CA ASN A 15 -4.66 3.22 -3.01
C ASN A 15 -4.35 3.52 -4.49
N ASN A 16 -3.38 2.85 -5.09
CA ASN A 16 -3.10 3.02 -6.51
C ASN A 16 -4.21 2.35 -7.34
N PRO A 17 -5.05 3.10 -8.06
CA PRO A 17 -6.17 2.54 -8.81
C PRO A 17 -5.73 1.69 -10.02
N ASN A 18 -4.44 1.62 -10.30
CA ASN A 18 -3.86 0.85 -11.40
C ASN A 18 -3.25 -0.48 -10.94
N LEU A 19 -3.31 -0.81 -9.65
CA LEU A 19 -2.85 -2.11 -9.17
C LEU A 19 -3.83 -3.23 -9.61
N PRO A 20 -3.30 -4.43 -9.94
CA PRO A 20 -4.13 -5.62 -10.07
C PRO A 20 -4.71 -6.01 -8.71
N ILE A 21 -5.77 -6.78 -8.70
CA ILE A 21 -6.22 -7.43 -7.46
C ILE A 21 -5.33 -8.64 -7.15
N PHE A 22 -5.09 -8.86 -5.88
CA PHE A 22 -4.33 -10.01 -5.38
C PHE A 22 -5.30 -10.99 -4.73
N ILE A 23 -5.25 -12.24 -5.18
CA ILE A 23 -6.05 -13.34 -4.64
C ILE A 23 -5.11 -14.40 -4.08
N MET A 24 -5.22 -14.70 -2.81
CA MET A 24 -4.43 -15.72 -2.14
C MET A 24 -5.38 -16.83 -1.64
N ASP A 25 -5.17 -18.06 -2.13
CA ASP A 25 -5.99 -19.22 -1.78
C ASP A 25 -7.51 -18.95 -1.92
N ASN A 26 -7.91 -18.27 -3.00
CA ASN A 26 -9.25 -17.81 -3.38
C ASN A 26 -9.81 -16.58 -2.64
N PHE A 27 -9.07 -16.01 -1.68
CA PHE A 27 -9.50 -14.82 -0.94
C PHE A 27 -8.72 -13.58 -1.39
N GLU A 28 -9.40 -12.44 -1.46
CA GLU A 28 -8.75 -11.18 -1.78
C GLU A 28 -7.79 -10.77 -0.65
N THR A 29 -6.59 -10.36 -1.03
CA THR A 29 -5.54 -9.95 -0.11
C THR A 29 -4.85 -8.66 -0.58
N THR A 30 -3.95 -8.10 0.24
CA THR A 30 -3.19 -6.91 -0.10
C THR A 30 -1.82 -7.25 -0.67
N ILE A 31 -1.27 -6.37 -1.51
CA ILE A 31 0.12 -6.48 -1.99
C ILE A 31 1.11 -6.55 -0.81
N GLN A 32 0.80 -5.84 0.29
CA GLN A 32 1.65 -5.82 1.47
C GLN A 32 1.70 -7.20 2.16
N LYS A 33 0.56 -7.91 2.25
CA LYS A 33 0.53 -9.28 2.81
C LYS A 33 1.39 -10.24 1.97
N VAL A 34 1.34 -10.09 0.64
CA VAL A 34 2.16 -10.91 -0.29
C VAL A 34 3.66 -10.61 -0.11
N TYR A 35 4.03 -9.32 0.00
CA TYR A 35 5.41 -8.90 0.25
C TYR A 35 5.95 -9.41 1.59
N ASP A 36 5.13 -9.38 2.62
CA ASP A 36 5.51 -9.79 3.97
C ASP A 36 5.61 -11.32 4.14
N MET A 37 4.99 -12.10 3.24
CA MET A 37 5.01 -13.56 3.28
C MET A 37 6.41 -14.13 3.06
N ASP A 38 6.69 -15.30 3.64
CA ASP A 38 7.88 -16.09 3.29
C ASP A 38 7.72 -16.65 1.86
N PRO A 39 8.65 -16.34 0.93
CA PRO A 39 8.58 -16.86 -0.45
C PRO A 39 8.49 -18.38 -0.54
N ASN A 40 9.06 -19.11 0.42
CA ASN A 40 9.01 -20.57 0.45
C ASN A 40 7.62 -21.13 0.78
N ARG A 41 6.70 -20.27 1.21
CA ARG A 41 5.28 -20.60 1.42
C ARG A 41 4.43 -20.41 0.17
N ILE A 42 5.00 -19.88 -0.92
CA ILE A 42 4.31 -19.69 -2.19
C ILE A 42 4.57 -20.89 -3.09
N GLU A 43 3.50 -21.60 -3.45
CA GLU A 43 3.55 -22.71 -4.41
C GLU A 43 3.56 -22.19 -5.84
N SER A 44 2.69 -21.23 -6.14
CA SER A 44 2.60 -20.65 -7.49
C SER A 44 2.07 -19.22 -7.46
N ILE A 45 2.48 -18.44 -8.47
CA ILE A 45 1.94 -17.12 -8.78
C ILE A 45 1.47 -17.13 -10.24
N THR A 46 0.18 -16.90 -10.47
CA THR A 46 -0.41 -16.83 -11.79
C THR A 46 -0.94 -15.42 -12.04
N ILE A 47 -0.54 -14.80 -13.15
CA ILE A 47 -1.00 -13.47 -13.54
C ILE A 47 -2.03 -13.60 -14.66
N LEU A 48 -3.27 -13.22 -14.38
CA LEU A 48 -4.36 -13.21 -15.33
C LEU A 48 -4.49 -11.81 -15.94
N LYS A 49 -4.24 -11.71 -17.25
CA LYS A 49 -4.30 -10.44 -18.00
C LYS A 49 -5.39 -10.45 -19.07
N ASP A 50 -5.80 -11.65 -19.52
CA ASP A 50 -6.79 -11.82 -20.56
C ASP A 50 -8.20 -11.56 -20.03
N ALA A 51 -9.05 -10.92 -20.83
CA ALA A 51 -10.43 -10.63 -20.47
C ALA A 51 -11.22 -11.90 -20.11
N ALA A 52 -10.97 -13.02 -20.80
CA ALA A 52 -11.59 -14.31 -20.50
C ALA A 52 -11.24 -14.84 -19.10
N ALA A 53 -9.98 -14.70 -18.70
CA ALA A 53 -9.51 -15.15 -17.38
C ALA A 53 -9.96 -14.21 -16.25
N THR A 54 -10.07 -12.92 -16.53
CA THR A 54 -10.42 -11.89 -15.52
C THR A 54 -11.92 -11.69 -15.35
N ALA A 55 -12.75 -12.11 -16.31
CA ALA A 55 -14.21 -11.92 -16.28
C ALA A 55 -14.88 -12.54 -15.02
N LEU A 56 -14.31 -13.61 -14.47
CA LEU A 56 -14.80 -14.23 -13.23
C LEU A 56 -14.64 -13.36 -11.97
N TYR A 57 -13.74 -12.35 -12.03
CA TYR A 57 -13.49 -11.40 -10.94
C TYR A 57 -14.25 -10.07 -11.14
N GLY A 58 -14.96 -9.92 -12.27
CA GLY A 58 -15.90 -8.83 -12.55
C GLY A 58 -15.29 -7.46 -12.62
N SER A 59 -15.97 -6.47 -12.06
CA SER A 59 -15.59 -5.05 -12.07
C SER A 59 -14.26 -4.73 -11.38
N ARG A 60 -13.75 -5.61 -10.56
CA ARG A 60 -12.48 -5.44 -9.83
C ARG A 60 -11.24 -5.79 -10.65
N ALA A 61 -11.39 -6.58 -11.72
CA ALA A 61 -10.28 -7.21 -12.43
C ALA A 61 -9.75 -6.43 -13.64
N ALA A 62 -10.15 -5.18 -13.83
CA ALA A 62 -9.78 -4.37 -15.00
C ALA A 62 -8.25 -4.20 -15.19
N ASN A 63 -7.49 -4.20 -14.11
CA ASN A 63 -6.02 -4.10 -14.15
C ASN A 63 -5.32 -5.47 -14.10
N GLY A 64 -6.07 -6.56 -14.25
CA GLY A 64 -5.60 -7.93 -14.10
C GLY A 64 -5.77 -8.48 -12.69
N VAL A 65 -5.43 -9.76 -12.55
CA VAL A 65 -5.53 -10.50 -11.29
C VAL A 65 -4.23 -11.25 -11.06
N VAL A 66 -3.67 -11.14 -9.86
CA VAL A 66 -2.54 -11.95 -9.40
C VAL A 66 -3.07 -13.00 -8.46
N VAL A 67 -3.08 -14.25 -8.90
CA VAL A 67 -3.52 -15.41 -8.11
C VAL A 67 -2.30 -16.07 -7.49
N ILE A 68 -2.31 -16.20 -6.17
CA ILE A 68 -1.24 -16.79 -5.37
C ILE A 68 -1.79 -18.04 -4.70
N THR A 69 -1.10 -19.14 -4.88
CA THR A 69 -1.40 -20.39 -4.17
C THR A 69 -0.33 -20.63 -3.13
N THR A 70 -0.73 -20.91 -1.90
CA THR A 70 0.22 -21.23 -0.83
C THR A 70 0.47 -22.73 -0.72
N VAL A 71 1.65 -23.09 -0.23
CA VAL A 71 2.02 -24.49 0.02
C VAL A 71 1.14 -25.04 1.14
N ALA A 72 0.34 -26.05 0.84
CA ALA A 72 -0.45 -26.75 1.84
C ALA A 72 0.45 -27.58 2.79
N PRO A 73 0.08 -27.73 4.09
CA PRO A 73 0.82 -28.57 5.02
C PRO A 73 0.92 -30.02 4.51
N LYS A 74 2.09 -30.62 4.67
CA LYS A 74 2.32 -32.01 4.28
C LYS A 74 1.92 -32.95 5.41
N SER A 75 1.44 -34.16 5.03
CA SER A 75 1.19 -35.25 5.98
C SER A 75 2.51 -35.86 6.47
N GLY A 76 2.47 -36.54 7.62
CA GLY A 76 3.59 -37.22 8.22
C GLY A 76 3.96 -36.67 9.59
N GLU A 77 5.18 -36.98 10.03
CA GLU A 77 5.74 -36.49 11.29
C GLU A 77 5.85 -34.95 11.29
N VAL A 78 5.92 -34.38 12.48
CA VAL A 78 6.09 -32.94 12.66
C VAL A 78 7.39 -32.49 12.01
N ARG A 79 7.28 -31.55 11.08
CA ARG A 79 8.41 -30.89 10.43
C ARG A 79 8.49 -29.45 10.87
N VAL A 80 9.69 -29.00 11.14
CA VAL A 80 10.01 -27.63 11.50
C VAL A 80 10.92 -27.05 10.44
N THR A 81 10.50 -25.96 9.82
CA THR A 81 11.29 -25.21 8.85
C THR A 81 11.56 -23.83 9.39
N TYR A 82 12.83 -23.44 9.46
CA TYR A 82 13.24 -22.09 9.85
C TYR A 82 14.01 -21.45 8.72
N ASN A 83 13.59 -20.22 8.36
CA ASN A 83 14.25 -19.38 7.36
C ASN A 83 14.65 -18.05 7.98
N MET A 84 15.85 -17.60 7.65
CA MET A 84 16.32 -16.26 7.97
C MET A 84 16.82 -15.57 6.71
N VAL A 85 16.38 -14.33 6.52
CA VAL A 85 16.84 -13.47 5.43
C VAL A 85 17.46 -12.24 6.07
N GLY A 86 18.76 -12.00 5.82
CA GLY A 86 19.45 -10.77 6.17
C GLY A 86 19.63 -9.90 4.94
N THR A 87 19.34 -8.60 5.06
CA THR A 87 19.47 -7.63 3.97
C THR A 87 20.26 -6.40 4.43
N ILE A 88 21.29 -6.03 3.70
CA ILE A 88 22.02 -4.78 3.92
C ILE A 88 21.45 -3.73 2.97
N SER A 89 20.89 -2.66 3.53
CA SER A 89 20.33 -1.53 2.78
C SER A 89 21.31 -0.35 2.86
N MET A 90 21.82 0.07 1.71
CA MET A 90 22.76 1.19 1.60
C MET A 90 22.19 2.26 0.66
N PRO A 91 22.27 3.55 1.03
CA PRO A 91 21.86 4.63 0.13
C PRO A 91 22.84 4.71 -1.07
N ASN A 92 22.29 4.76 -2.28
CA ASN A 92 23.06 5.02 -3.48
C ASN A 92 22.92 6.52 -3.84
N LEU A 93 24.01 7.27 -3.69
CA LEU A 93 24.06 8.71 -4.00
C LEU A 93 24.88 9.02 -5.27
N ASN A 94 25.29 8.01 -6.03
CA ASN A 94 26.20 8.18 -7.17
C ASN A 94 25.57 8.98 -8.33
N ASP A 95 24.23 8.97 -8.45
CA ASP A 95 23.52 9.67 -9.52
C ASP A 95 23.33 11.18 -9.22
N TYR A 96 23.69 11.63 -8.01
CA TYR A 96 23.59 13.02 -7.60
C TYR A 96 24.92 13.76 -7.87
N ASN A 97 25.03 14.39 -9.04
CA ASN A 97 26.19 15.21 -9.39
C ASN A 97 26.03 16.63 -8.82
N LEU A 98 26.16 16.77 -7.50
CA LEU A 98 26.04 18.05 -6.84
C LEU A 98 27.38 18.80 -6.83
N MET A 99 27.32 20.11 -7.02
CA MET A 99 28.47 21.01 -6.88
C MET A 99 28.91 21.06 -5.41
N ASN A 100 30.19 21.08 -5.15
CA ASN A 100 30.74 21.44 -3.84
C ASN A 100 30.56 22.95 -3.57
N ALA A 101 30.87 23.39 -2.34
CA ALA A 101 30.65 24.78 -1.91
C ALA A 101 31.35 25.80 -2.80
N ARG A 102 32.60 25.53 -3.21
CA ARG A 102 33.38 26.40 -4.11
C ARG A 102 32.73 26.44 -5.50
N GLN A 103 32.48 25.30 -6.11
CA GLN A 103 31.89 25.21 -7.45
C GLN A 103 30.51 25.89 -7.50
N LYS A 104 29.70 25.72 -6.45
CA LYS A 104 28.38 26.35 -6.37
C LYS A 104 28.51 27.88 -6.32
N LEU A 105 29.42 28.42 -5.49
CA LEU A 105 29.63 29.86 -5.40
C LEU A 105 30.22 30.44 -6.71
N GLU A 106 31.18 29.74 -7.35
CA GLU A 106 31.73 30.14 -8.65
C GLU A 106 30.65 30.15 -9.75
N ALA A 107 29.75 29.16 -9.77
CA ALA A 107 28.63 29.11 -10.70
C ALA A 107 27.63 30.26 -10.47
N GLU A 108 27.35 30.63 -9.22
CA GLU A 108 26.50 31.77 -8.88
C GLU A 108 27.09 33.09 -9.33
N VAL A 109 28.43 33.29 -9.16
CA VAL A 109 29.14 34.44 -9.69
C VAL A 109 29.06 34.47 -11.22
N ALA A 110 29.37 33.37 -11.88
CA ALA A 110 29.33 33.25 -13.33
C ALA A 110 27.95 33.48 -13.95
N SER A 111 26.88 33.19 -13.18
CA SER A 111 25.49 33.45 -13.60
C SER A 111 25.05 34.91 -13.45
N GLY A 112 25.90 35.80 -12.92
CA GLY A 112 25.56 37.21 -12.64
C GLY A 112 24.65 37.39 -11.42
N MET A 113 24.48 36.37 -10.56
CA MET A 113 23.57 36.41 -9.41
C MET A 113 23.88 37.59 -8.45
N TYR A 114 25.11 38.03 -8.38
CA TYR A 114 25.56 39.13 -7.52
C TYR A 114 25.75 40.44 -8.27
N GLU A 115 25.50 40.45 -9.59
CA GLU A 115 25.53 41.65 -10.41
C GLU A 115 24.16 42.33 -10.33
N ALA A 116 24.12 43.52 -9.78
CA ALA A 116 22.88 44.27 -9.57
C ALA A 116 22.79 45.48 -10.51
N GLU A 117 22.95 45.26 -11.83
CA GLU A 117 22.80 46.33 -12.81
C GLU A 117 21.34 46.81 -12.82
N GLY A 118 21.15 48.13 -12.62
CA GLY A 118 19.84 48.77 -12.61
C GLY A 118 19.03 48.61 -11.30
N GLU A 119 19.53 47.89 -10.31
CA GLU A 119 18.87 47.75 -8.99
C GLU A 119 19.23 48.91 -8.05
N ASP A 120 18.34 49.13 -7.05
CA ASP A 120 18.54 50.13 -6.00
C ASP A 120 19.77 49.82 -5.15
N PHE A 121 20.38 50.83 -4.54
CA PHE A 121 21.55 50.75 -3.68
C PHE A 121 21.43 49.68 -2.57
N TRP A 122 20.25 49.54 -1.99
CA TRP A 122 19.99 48.56 -0.94
C TRP A 122 20.12 47.12 -1.44
N PHE A 123 19.60 46.80 -2.61
CA PHE A 123 19.71 45.46 -3.20
C PHE A 123 21.16 45.13 -3.55
N LYS A 124 21.91 46.10 -4.10
CA LYS A 124 23.35 45.94 -4.36
C LYS A 124 24.12 45.58 -3.09
N LYS A 125 23.86 46.31 -2.01
CA LYS A 125 24.49 46.06 -0.71
C LYS A 125 24.19 44.66 -0.18
N ILE A 126 22.94 44.25 -0.19
CA ILE A 126 22.51 42.92 0.26
C ILE A 126 23.22 41.83 -0.53
N ARG A 127 23.29 41.93 -1.87
CA ARG A 127 23.96 40.91 -2.71
C ARG A 127 25.46 40.83 -2.44
N ILE A 128 26.09 41.93 -2.20
CA ILE A 128 27.55 41.98 -1.84
C ILE A 128 27.74 41.30 -0.47
N GLU A 129 26.95 41.64 0.53
CA GLU A 129 27.03 41.05 1.86
C GLU A 129 26.77 39.54 1.82
N GLU A 130 25.79 39.09 1.03
CA GLU A 130 25.49 37.68 0.80
C GLU A 130 26.69 36.96 0.16
N TYR A 131 27.26 37.50 -0.92
CA TYR A 131 28.45 36.94 -1.55
C TYR A 131 29.62 36.82 -0.58
N GLN A 132 29.94 37.91 0.16
CA GLN A 132 31.05 37.93 1.11
C GLN A 132 30.84 36.90 2.24
N GLY A 133 29.65 36.76 2.74
CA GLY A 133 29.31 35.78 3.76
C GLY A 133 29.46 34.33 3.27
N LYS A 134 28.96 34.02 2.07
CA LYS A 134 29.14 32.70 1.42
C LYS A 134 30.62 32.44 1.15
N LEU A 135 31.38 33.45 0.64
CA LEU A 135 32.81 33.34 0.39
C LEU A 135 33.59 33.09 1.69
N LYS A 136 33.21 33.75 2.80
CA LYS A 136 33.79 33.49 4.11
C LYS A 136 33.63 32.02 4.49
N ASN A 137 32.40 31.48 4.42
CA ASN A 137 32.13 30.08 4.73
C ASN A 137 32.96 29.11 3.84
N VAL A 138 33.03 29.38 2.54
CA VAL A 138 33.85 28.57 1.61
C VAL A 138 35.36 28.63 1.98
N ARG A 139 35.88 29.80 2.36
CA ARG A 139 37.28 29.96 2.79
C ARG A 139 37.59 29.29 4.11
N GLU A 140 36.64 29.23 5.01
CA GLU A 140 36.70 28.50 6.29
C GLU A 140 36.50 26.99 6.13
N GLY A 141 36.34 26.49 4.88
CA GLY A 141 36.26 25.06 4.56
C GLY A 141 34.86 24.46 4.72
N VAL A 142 33.83 25.30 4.86
CA VAL A 142 32.45 24.79 4.91
C VAL A 142 32.07 24.16 3.57
N ASN A 143 31.82 22.88 3.58
CA ASN A 143 31.39 22.10 2.42
C ASN A 143 30.48 20.97 2.90
N THR A 144 29.22 21.31 3.15
CA THR A 144 28.25 20.38 3.73
C THR A 144 27.62 19.50 2.64
N TYR A 145 27.92 18.21 2.66
CA TYR A 145 27.24 17.23 1.81
C TYR A 145 25.92 16.82 2.46
N TRP A 146 24.88 17.59 2.17
CA TRP A 146 23.56 17.47 2.81
C TRP A 146 22.90 16.12 2.61
N LEU A 147 23.05 15.49 1.43
CA LEU A 147 22.40 14.22 1.10
C LEU A 147 22.79 13.09 2.05
N ALA A 148 24.02 13.09 2.55
CA ALA A 148 24.48 12.04 3.47
C ALA A 148 23.99 12.24 4.92
N LYS A 149 23.55 13.45 5.28
CA LYS A 149 23.21 13.77 6.67
C LYS A 149 22.05 12.95 7.24
N PRO A 150 20.91 12.78 6.53
CA PRO A 150 19.79 12.00 7.01
C PRO A 150 19.95 10.48 6.82
N LEU A 151 21.00 10.03 6.15
CA LEU A 151 21.13 8.65 5.68
C LEU A 151 22.10 7.83 6.52
N ARG A 152 21.86 6.51 6.53
CA ARG A 152 22.73 5.50 7.13
C ARG A 152 22.61 4.18 6.37
N THR A 153 23.58 3.30 6.56
CA THR A 153 23.50 1.91 6.16
C THR A 153 22.81 1.11 7.28
N GLU A 154 21.89 0.22 6.92
CA GLU A 154 21.14 -0.60 7.85
C GLU A 154 21.22 -2.07 7.52
N PHE A 155 21.21 -2.90 8.57
CA PHE A 155 21.04 -4.33 8.47
C PHE A 155 19.62 -4.69 8.90
N ASN A 156 18.86 -5.23 7.97
CA ASN A 156 17.48 -5.68 8.15
C ASN A 156 17.43 -7.19 8.19
N HIS A 157 16.54 -7.76 8.98
CA HIS A 157 16.42 -9.20 9.08
C HIS A 157 14.97 -9.66 9.20
N LYS A 158 14.69 -10.81 8.58
CA LYS A 158 13.39 -11.48 8.61
C LYS A 158 13.61 -12.92 9.08
N HIS A 159 12.77 -13.36 10.00
CA HIS A 159 12.74 -14.71 10.53
C HIS A 159 11.38 -15.32 10.26
N SER A 160 11.36 -16.55 9.75
CA SER A 160 10.13 -17.31 9.50
C SER A 160 10.31 -18.71 10.09
N LEU A 161 9.39 -19.11 10.92
CA LEU A 161 9.31 -20.47 11.48
C LEU A 161 8.00 -21.11 11.03
N TYR A 162 8.07 -22.26 10.41
CA TYR A 162 6.91 -23.02 9.99
C TYR A 162 6.95 -24.43 10.57
N LEU A 163 5.88 -24.81 11.26
CA LEU A 163 5.65 -26.15 11.78
C LEU A 163 4.49 -26.76 11.01
N GLU A 164 4.66 -27.99 10.54
CA GLU A 164 3.60 -28.73 9.86
C GLU A 164 3.61 -30.20 10.25
N GLY A 165 2.44 -30.85 10.15
CA GLY A 165 2.31 -32.27 10.44
C GLY A 165 0.87 -32.76 10.28
N GLY A 166 0.67 -34.04 10.62
CA GLY A 166 -0.64 -34.67 10.58
C GLY A 166 -0.65 -35.95 9.75
N ASN A 167 -1.81 -36.41 9.37
CA ASN A 167 -2.00 -37.58 8.52
C ASN A 167 -2.67 -37.22 7.18
N GLU A 168 -3.05 -38.19 6.39
CA GLU A 168 -3.69 -37.95 5.09
C GLU A 168 -5.05 -37.25 5.20
N GLU A 169 -5.79 -37.51 6.28
CA GLU A 169 -7.11 -36.90 6.51
C GLU A 169 -7.04 -35.56 7.20
N PHE A 170 -6.10 -35.40 8.17
CA PHE A 170 -5.98 -34.19 8.97
C PHE A 170 -4.56 -33.67 8.96
N ARG A 171 -4.35 -32.44 8.47
CA ARG A 171 -3.06 -31.75 8.42
C ARG A 171 -3.17 -30.39 9.06
N TYR A 172 -2.11 -29.95 9.68
CA TYR A 172 -2.04 -28.62 10.28
C TYR A 172 -0.71 -27.94 9.96
N GLY A 173 -0.76 -26.62 9.98
CA GLY A 173 0.41 -25.76 9.84
C GLY A 173 0.35 -24.59 10.81
N ILE A 174 1.50 -24.23 11.38
CA ILE A 174 1.67 -23.05 12.22
C ILE A 174 2.81 -22.23 11.64
N ASP A 175 2.53 -20.99 11.31
CA ASP A 175 3.52 -20.04 10.81
C ASP A 175 3.75 -18.92 11.84
N LEU A 176 5.00 -18.61 12.11
CA LEU A 176 5.42 -17.50 12.95
C LEU A 176 6.44 -16.67 12.18
N GLY A 177 6.20 -15.37 12.13
CA GLY A 177 7.03 -14.40 11.42
C GLY A 177 7.49 -13.27 12.32
N TYR A 178 8.74 -12.86 12.17
CA TYR A 178 9.28 -11.63 12.71
C TYR A 178 10.08 -10.91 11.62
N ASN A 179 9.79 -9.66 11.39
CA ASN A 179 10.47 -8.83 10.41
C ASN A 179 10.88 -7.51 11.04
N ASN A 180 12.17 -7.19 11.00
CA ASN A 180 12.73 -5.91 11.42
C ASN A 180 13.27 -5.18 10.19
N GLU A 181 12.65 -4.09 9.82
CA GLU A 181 13.00 -3.25 8.69
C GLU A 181 13.32 -1.84 9.16
N ASN A 182 14.59 -1.47 9.14
CA ASN A 182 15.05 -0.11 9.36
C ASN A 182 15.27 0.59 8.02
N GLY A 183 14.75 1.81 7.89
CA GLY A 183 14.96 2.60 6.69
C GLY A 183 16.36 3.20 6.61
N VAL A 184 16.83 3.45 5.39
CA VAL A 184 18.08 4.18 5.14
C VAL A 184 18.01 5.65 5.62
N MET A 185 16.82 6.22 5.77
CA MET A 185 16.60 7.47 6.50
C MET A 185 16.66 7.20 7.99
N LYS A 186 17.56 7.87 8.71
CA LYS A 186 17.76 7.70 10.16
C LYS A 186 16.45 7.82 10.94
N GLY A 187 16.24 6.91 11.90
CA GLY A 187 15.08 6.94 12.81
C GLY A 187 13.79 6.36 12.25
N SER A 188 13.74 5.97 10.97
CA SER A 188 12.59 5.25 10.42
C SER A 188 12.73 3.75 10.63
N TYR A 189 11.61 3.08 10.92
CA TYR A 189 11.55 1.62 11.03
C TYR A 189 10.15 1.07 10.78
N ARG A 190 10.07 -0.22 10.47
CA ARG A 190 8.86 -1.01 10.38
C ARG A 190 9.14 -2.41 10.95
N ASP A 191 8.61 -2.67 12.13
CA ASP A 191 8.71 -3.97 12.81
C ASP A 191 7.39 -4.69 12.70
N ARG A 192 7.45 -5.99 12.37
CA ARG A 192 6.27 -6.83 12.26
C ARG A 192 6.47 -8.16 12.97
N ILE A 193 5.42 -8.58 13.68
CA ILE A 193 5.25 -9.92 14.22
C ILE A 193 3.94 -10.46 13.67
N ASP A 194 3.95 -11.68 13.17
CA ASP A 194 2.74 -12.37 12.74
C ASP A 194 2.75 -13.84 13.15
N ALA A 195 1.57 -14.35 13.39
CA ALA A 195 1.31 -15.75 13.68
C ALA A 195 0.13 -16.22 12.86
N GLY A 196 0.21 -17.41 12.28
CA GLY A 196 -0.85 -18.04 11.52
C GLY A 196 -1.02 -19.51 11.89
N PHE A 197 -2.23 -19.98 11.69
CA PHE A 197 -2.61 -21.36 11.92
C PHE A 197 -3.49 -21.86 10.79
N SER A 198 -3.14 -22.98 10.19
CA SER A 198 -3.89 -23.62 9.13
C SER A 198 -4.31 -25.03 9.49
N ILE A 199 -5.53 -25.38 9.11
CA ILE A 199 -6.09 -26.73 9.24
C ILE A 199 -6.58 -27.18 7.87
N TYR A 200 -6.27 -28.42 7.53
CA TYR A 200 -6.80 -29.13 6.38
C TYR A 200 -7.40 -30.46 6.81
N TYR A 201 -8.67 -30.64 6.57
CA TYR A 201 -9.38 -31.89 6.82
C TYR A 201 -9.94 -32.41 5.51
N THR A 202 -9.59 -33.61 5.12
CA THR A 202 -9.95 -34.18 3.82
C THR A 202 -10.48 -35.61 4.00
N THR A 203 -11.70 -35.83 3.52
CA THR A 203 -12.32 -37.14 3.38
C THR A 203 -12.72 -37.36 1.93
N SER A 204 -13.26 -38.54 1.61
CA SER A 204 -13.82 -38.80 0.27
C SER A 204 -15.00 -37.89 -0.11
N LYS A 205 -15.70 -37.31 0.89
CA LYS A 205 -16.90 -36.49 0.66
C LYS A 205 -16.74 -35.03 1.00
N VAL A 206 -15.81 -34.67 1.89
CA VAL A 206 -15.67 -33.31 2.39
C VAL A 206 -14.20 -32.95 2.49
N GLN A 207 -13.87 -31.76 2.02
CA GLN A 207 -12.59 -31.14 2.24
C GLN A 207 -12.80 -29.76 2.87
N VAL A 208 -12.20 -29.56 4.03
CA VAL A 208 -12.23 -28.29 4.76
C VAL A 208 -10.82 -27.74 4.83
N SER A 209 -10.66 -26.48 4.48
CA SER A 209 -9.43 -25.72 4.77
C SER A 209 -9.80 -24.47 5.56
N ASN A 210 -9.05 -24.22 6.61
CA ASN A 210 -9.20 -23.03 7.44
C ASN A 210 -7.82 -22.42 7.68
N TYR A 211 -7.71 -21.09 7.55
CA TYR A 211 -6.52 -20.33 7.87
C TYR A 211 -6.90 -19.11 8.68
N ILE A 212 -6.34 -19.00 9.87
CA ILE A 212 -6.46 -17.84 10.73
C ILE A 212 -5.07 -17.22 10.95
N SER A 213 -4.94 -15.91 10.86
CA SER A 213 -3.68 -15.24 11.17
C SER A 213 -3.90 -13.92 11.88
N TYR A 214 -2.96 -13.58 12.76
CA TYR A 214 -2.91 -12.31 13.46
C TYR A 214 -1.53 -11.69 13.30
N GLY A 215 -1.49 -10.41 12.89
CA GLY A 215 -0.26 -9.68 12.70
C GLY A 215 -0.30 -8.33 13.38
N VAL A 216 0.85 -7.90 13.93
CA VAL A 216 1.07 -6.58 14.52
C VAL A 216 2.24 -5.93 13.80
N THR A 217 1.99 -4.75 13.24
CA THR A 217 3.03 -3.93 12.60
C THR A 217 3.18 -2.64 13.39
N LYS A 218 4.41 -2.31 13.79
CA LYS A 218 4.78 -1.02 14.37
C LYS A 218 5.68 -0.28 13.40
N GLU A 219 5.48 1.01 13.26
CA GLU A 219 6.22 1.84 12.32
C GLU A 219 6.49 3.23 12.86
N LYS A 220 7.57 3.82 12.37
CA LYS A 220 7.92 5.20 12.65
C LYS A 220 8.53 5.83 11.41
N GLU A 221 8.05 7.02 11.05
CA GLU A 221 8.64 7.83 10.00
C GLU A 221 9.94 8.48 10.49
N SER A 222 10.80 8.81 9.54
CA SER A 222 12.07 9.47 9.87
C SER A 222 11.83 10.88 10.43
N PRO A 223 12.41 11.24 11.59
CA PRO A 223 12.36 12.61 12.09
C PRO A 223 13.11 13.59 11.20
N TYR A 224 13.97 13.10 10.29
CA TYR A 224 14.67 13.90 9.29
C TYR A 224 13.75 14.37 8.15
N GLY A 225 12.49 14.00 8.14
CA GLY A 225 11.51 14.40 7.12
C GLY A 225 11.80 13.79 5.74
N GLU A 226 11.39 14.47 4.68
CA GLU A 226 11.55 13.98 3.31
C GLU A 226 12.97 14.19 2.78
N PHE A 227 13.53 13.18 2.11
CA PHE A 227 14.86 13.26 1.50
C PHE A 227 14.99 14.41 0.49
N SER A 228 13.92 14.73 -0.24
CA SER A 228 13.88 15.79 -1.25
C SER A 228 14.25 17.18 -0.71
N GLN A 229 14.06 17.45 0.58
CA GLN A 229 14.47 18.74 1.16
C GLN A 229 16.00 18.90 1.22
N TYR A 230 16.75 17.80 1.40
CA TYR A 230 18.20 17.83 1.45
C TYR A 230 18.85 18.08 0.07
N THR A 231 18.15 17.76 -1.02
CA THR A 231 18.62 18.05 -2.39
C THR A 231 18.60 19.54 -2.73
N LYS A 232 17.87 20.35 -1.95
CA LYS A 232 17.71 21.79 -2.13
C LYS A 232 18.66 22.60 -1.26
N MET A 233 19.36 21.98 -0.32
CA MET A 233 20.27 22.66 0.60
C MET A 233 21.57 23.04 -0.08
N LEU A 234 22.12 24.19 0.31
CA LEU A 234 23.32 24.75 -0.28
C LEU A 234 24.58 24.25 0.44
N PRO A 235 25.64 23.86 -0.30
CA PRO A 235 26.79 23.19 0.31
C PRO A 235 27.68 24.14 1.17
N TYR A 236 27.60 25.44 1.00
CA TYR A 236 28.31 26.42 1.85
C TYR A 236 27.53 26.81 3.11
N GLU A 237 26.38 26.18 3.39
CA GLU A 237 25.63 26.42 4.62
C GLU A 237 26.22 25.68 5.80
N ARG A 238 26.30 26.37 6.92
CA ARG A 238 26.58 25.78 8.23
C ARG A 238 25.28 25.30 8.85
N TYR A 239 25.26 24.07 9.34
CA TYR A 239 24.13 23.54 10.08
C TYR A 239 24.29 23.62 11.59
N LYS A 240 25.51 24.04 12.06
CA LYS A 240 25.86 24.27 13.46
C LYS A 240 26.56 25.60 13.58
N ASP A 241 26.43 26.23 14.76
CA ASP A 241 27.21 27.39 15.16
C ASP A 241 28.65 26.99 15.58
N ASP A 242 29.43 27.97 16.00
CA ASP A 242 30.83 27.77 16.41
C ASP A 242 30.94 26.99 17.72
N ASP A 243 29.87 26.95 18.55
CA ASP A 243 29.76 26.18 19.80
C ASP A 243 29.28 24.76 19.54
N GLY A 244 28.98 24.38 18.29
CA GLY A 244 28.50 23.07 17.89
C GLY A 244 27.00 22.84 18.07
N LYS A 245 26.23 23.88 18.43
CA LYS A 245 24.78 23.81 18.57
C LYS A 245 24.11 23.87 17.21
N MET A 246 23.04 23.09 17.03
CA MET A 246 22.27 23.12 15.78
C MET A 246 21.64 24.49 15.55
N LEU A 247 21.90 25.05 14.37
CA LEU A 247 21.24 26.26 13.92
C LEU A 247 19.78 25.94 13.56
N ARG A 248 18.86 26.74 14.04
CA ARG A 248 17.43 26.60 13.73
C ARG A 248 17.12 27.00 12.30
N ILE A 249 17.75 28.09 11.84
CA ILE A 249 17.55 28.70 10.52
C ILE A 249 18.91 28.73 9.82
N LEU A 250 18.93 28.45 8.52
CA LEU A 250 20.09 28.54 7.68
C LEU A 250 20.29 29.99 7.20
N GLN A 251 21.53 30.38 6.96
CA GLN A 251 21.83 31.79 6.73
C GLN A 251 21.60 32.25 5.27
N TRP A 252 21.83 31.34 4.30
CA TRP A 252 21.94 31.74 2.90
C TRP A 252 20.92 31.13 1.96
N SER A 253 20.20 30.10 2.42
CA SER A 253 19.18 29.42 1.62
C SER A 253 17.86 30.18 1.63
N ARG A 254 17.85 31.46 1.33
CA ARG A 254 16.61 32.25 1.24
C ARG A 254 15.89 31.92 -0.07
N VAL A 255 14.71 31.37 0.03
CA VAL A 255 13.73 31.36 -1.05
C VAL A 255 12.71 32.44 -0.71
N LEU A 256 12.51 33.39 -1.61
CA LEU A 256 11.59 34.52 -1.50
C LEU A 256 10.51 34.33 -0.41
N ASP A 257 10.56 35.15 0.64
CA ASP A 257 9.62 35.22 1.78
C ASP A 257 9.61 34.05 2.79
N PHE A 258 10.44 33.02 2.63
CA PHE A 258 10.58 31.95 3.61
C PHE A 258 11.98 31.85 4.16
N GLU A 259 12.11 31.93 5.47
CA GLU A 259 13.37 31.60 6.14
C GLU A 259 13.65 30.10 5.98
N PRO A 260 14.80 29.71 5.40
CA PRO A 260 15.14 28.31 5.23
C PRO A 260 15.45 27.69 6.58
N TYR A 261 14.60 26.83 7.03
CA TYR A 261 14.87 26.07 8.25
C TYR A 261 15.89 24.97 8.02
N ASN A 262 16.65 24.68 9.06
CA ASN A 262 17.60 23.59 9.07
C ASN A 262 16.88 22.25 9.31
N PRO A 263 16.83 21.33 8.35
CA PRO A 263 16.15 20.06 8.53
C PRO A 263 16.82 19.17 9.59
N LEU A 264 18.10 19.40 9.90
CA LEU A 264 18.80 18.66 10.96
C LEU A 264 18.38 19.16 12.35
N TYR A 265 18.02 20.45 12.48
CA TYR A 265 17.43 20.96 13.70
C TYR A 265 16.07 20.32 13.98
N GLU A 266 15.22 20.20 12.97
CA GLU A 266 13.94 19.52 13.08
C GLU A 266 14.07 18.05 13.51
N ALA A 267 15.11 17.36 13.03
CA ALA A 267 15.39 15.98 13.39
C ALA A 267 15.87 15.77 14.83
N ASP A 268 16.42 16.84 15.45
CA ASP A 268 16.93 16.83 16.83
C ASP A 268 15.84 17.19 17.86
N LEU A 269 14.68 17.62 17.38
CA LEU A 269 13.51 17.93 18.21
C LEU A 269 12.72 16.66 18.56
N GLY A 270 11.73 16.83 19.46
CA GLY A 270 10.81 15.78 19.87
C GLY A 270 9.73 15.40 18.83
N ASN A 271 9.91 15.78 17.55
CA ASN A 271 8.99 15.42 16.47
C ASN A 271 8.92 13.90 16.28
N TYR A 272 7.72 13.37 16.14
CA TYR A 272 7.54 11.97 15.73
C TYR A 272 6.26 11.78 14.93
N ASP A 273 6.29 10.75 14.09
CA ASP A 273 5.13 10.17 13.41
C ASP A 273 5.27 8.66 13.50
N LYS A 274 4.44 8.03 14.30
CA LYS A 274 4.48 6.59 14.59
C LYS A 274 3.11 5.97 14.46
N GLY A 275 3.08 4.71 14.07
CA GLY A 275 1.86 3.96 13.88
C GLY A 275 1.96 2.53 14.39
N GLN A 276 0.81 1.98 14.73
CA GLN A 276 0.63 0.56 14.98
C GLN A 276 -0.61 0.08 14.24
N THR A 277 -0.48 -1.03 13.52
CA THR A 277 -1.59 -1.69 12.84
C THR A 277 -1.66 -3.14 13.28
N ASN A 278 -2.84 -3.58 13.70
CA ASN A 278 -3.14 -4.97 14.03
C ASN A 278 -4.09 -5.51 12.95
N VAL A 279 -3.85 -6.73 12.46
CA VAL A 279 -4.65 -7.34 11.39
C VAL A 279 -4.99 -8.77 11.78
N LEU A 280 -6.28 -9.09 11.81
CA LEU A 280 -6.81 -10.45 11.93
C LEU A 280 -7.39 -10.88 10.59
N VAL A 281 -7.02 -12.05 10.11
CA VAL A 281 -7.57 -12.66 8.90
C VAL A 281 -8.05 -14.06 9.22
N GLU A 282 -9.24 -14.39 8.74
CA GLU A 282 -9.86 -15.72 8.83
C GLU A 282 -10.37 -16.11 7.44
N ASN A 283 -9.94 -17.27 6.93
CA ASN A 283 -10.34 -17.82 5.65
C ASN A 283 -10.79 -19.26 5.82
N LEU A 284 -12.05 -19.53 5.59
CA LEU A 284 -12.66 -20.85 5.63
C LEU A 284 -13.12 -21.26 4.24
N SER A 285 -12.75 -22.46 3.80
CA SER A 285 -13.25 -23.07 2.56
C SER A 285 -13.71 -24.48 2.84
N VAL A 286 -14.89 -24.83 2.35
CA VAL A 286 -15.51 -26.16 2.46
C VAL A 286 -15.90 -26.64 1.08
N ASN A 287 -15.33 -27.76 0.62
CA ASN A 287 -15.74 -28.45 -0.57
C ASN A 287 -16.55 -29.71 -0.17
N TRP A 288 -17.75 -29.82 -0.65
CA TRP A 288 -18.63 -30.99 -0.43
C TRP A 288 -18.84 -31.72 -1.74
N PHE A 289 -18.24 -32.91 -1.85
CA PHE A 289 -18.36 -33.81 -3.01
C PHE A 289 -19.59 -34.67 -2.88
N ILE A 290 -20.71 -34.22 -3.46
CA ILE A 290 -21.98 -34.96 -3.46
C ILE A 290 -21.85 -36.21 -4.32
N LYS A 291 -21.16 -36.06 -5.47
CA LYS A 291 -20.72 -37.11 -6.38
C LYS A 291 -19.32 -36.77 -6.89
N PRO A 292 -18.57 -37.74 -7.42
CA PRO A 292 -17.28 -37.44 -8.03
C PRO A 292 -17.32 -36.33 -9.12
N THR A 293 -18.48 -36.26 -9.82
CA THR A 293 -18.72 -35.32 -10.91
C THR A 293 -19.39 -34.03 -10.46
N PHE A 294 -19.92 -33.95 -9.23
CA PHE A 294 -20.70 -32.83 -8.75
C PHE A 294 -20.35 -32.46 -7.32
N TRP A 295 -19.90 -31.22 -7.13
CA TRP A 295 -19.60 -30.71 -5.79
C TRP A 295 -20.07 -29.26 -5.58
N VAL A 296 -20.20 -28.92 -4.32
CA VAL A 296 -20.54 -27.58 -3.82
C VAL A 296 -19.37 -27.06 -3.02
N LYS A 297 -19.00 -25.80 -3.25
CA LYS A 297 -17.94 -25.10 -2.52
C LYS A 297 -18.53 -23.89 -1.79
N GLY A 298 -18.30 -23.81 -0.49
CA GLY A 298 -18.58 -22.66 0.34
C GLY A 298 -17.27 -22.01 0.78
N GLU A 299 -17.16 -20.68 0.70
CA GLU A 299 -16.02 -19.91 1.17
C GLU A 299 -16.49 -18.74 2.03
N LEU A 300 -15.80 -18.49 3.15
CA LEU A 300 -16.02 -17.35 4.04
C LEU A 300 -14.68 -16.75 4.40
N GLY A 301 -14.49 -15.47 4.04
CA GLY A 301 -13.31 -14.67 4.37
C GLY A 301 -13.68 -13.51 5.28
N ILE A 302 -12.92 -13.30 6.34
CA ILE A 302 -13.04 -12.17 7.25
C ILE A 302 -11.67 -11.53 7.41
N SER A 303 -11.60 -10.21 7.26
CA SER A 303 -10.42 -9.42 7.58
C SER A 303 -10.83 -8.25 8.47
N HIS A 304 -10.19 -8.15 9.62
CA HIS A 304 -10.40 -7.03 10.54
C HIS A 304 -9.05 -6.40 10.88
N SER A 305 -8.94 -5.08 10.70
CA SER A 305 -7.74 -4.36 11.10
C SER A 305 -8.07 -3.12 11.92
N THR A 306 -7.20 -2.84 12.89
CA THR A 306 -7.21 -1.61 13.68
C THR A 306 -5.87 -0.92 13.55
N GLY A 307 -5.89 0.35 13.21
CA GLY A 307 -4.70 1.20 13.08
C GLY A 307 -4.78 2.38 14.04
N LYS A 308 -3.66 2.69 14.68
CA LYS A 308 -3.47 3.91 15.47
C LYS A 308 -2.23 4.62 14.96
N ARG A 309 -2.34 5.91 14.63
CA ARG A 309 -1.21 6.76 14.23
C ARG A 309 -1.18 8.00 15.09
N GLU A 310 0.01 8.38 15.52
CA GLU A 310 0.29 9.55 16.34
C GLU A 310 1.38 10.37 15.64
N ALA A 311 1.04 11.59 15.23
CA ALA A 311 1.97 12.53 14.64
C ALA A 311 2.08 13.75 15.56
N PHE A 312 3.27 13.99 16.10
CA PHE A 312 3.55 15.11 17.01
C PHE A 312 4.56 16.07 16.38
N ILE A 313 4.25 17.36 16.45
CA ILE A 313 5.12 18.47 16.08
C ILE A 313 5.51 19.21 17.36
N ASP A 314 6.81 19.26 17.62
CA ASP A 314 7.39 19.94 18.78
C ASP A 314 7.05 21.44 18.79
N PRO A 315 6.75 22.05 19.93
CA PRO A 315 6.54 23.50 20.04
C PRO A 315 7.70 24.35 19.52
N LEU A 316 8.93 23.84 19.56
CA LEU A 316 10.13 24.51 19.06
C LEU A 316 10.33 24.36 17.55
N SER A 317 9.55 23.53 16.87
CA SER A 317 9.62 23.33 15.43
C SER A 317 9.39 24.65 14.68
N VAL A 318 10.18 24.87 13.64
CA VAL A 318 9.99 26.04 12.76
C VAL A 318 8.70 25.96 11.95
N LYS A 319 8.11 24.76 11.81
CA LYS A 319 6.81 24.55 11.15
C LYS A 319 5.70 25.35 11.82
N ASN A 320 5.81 25.59 13.12
CA ASN A 320 4.85 26.41 13.86
C ASN A 320 4.89 27.89 13.41
N ASN A 321 6.04 28.42 13.02
CA ASN A 321 6.16 29.81 12.58
C ASN A 321 5.45 30.07 11.25
N LEU A 322 5.39 29.07 10.38
CA LEU A 322 4.68 29.17 9.10
C LEU A 322 3.15 29.28 9.29
N GLU A 323 2.63 28.76 10.42
CA GLU A 323 1.21 28.73 10.69
C GLU A 323 0.77 29.89 11.61
N TYR A 324 1.60 30.26 12.62
CA TYR A 324 1.18 31.17 13.71
C TYR A 324 2.01 32.46 13.81
N GLY A 325 3.06 32.63 13.01
CA GLY A 325 3.94 33.78 13.14
C GLY A 325 4.53 33.90 14.55
N ASP A 326 4.28 35.03 15.23
CA ASP A 326 4.75 35.30 16.58
C ASP A 326 3.83 34.76 17.69
N ASP A 327 2.64 34.28 17.35
CA ASP A 327 1.73 33.68 18.33
C ASP A 327 2.22 32.28 18.77
N ARG A 328 2.75 32.20 19.99
CA ARG A 328 3.27 30.97 20.62
C ARG A 328 2.23 30.21 21.40
N THR A 329 0.97 30.66 21.45
CA THR A 329 -0.07 30.05 22.30
C THR A 329 -0.59 28.72 21.75
N ASN A 330 -0.53 28.53 20.44
CA ASN A 330 -1.03 27.35 19.73
C ASN A 330 0.09 26.51 19.08
N VAL A 331 1.38 26.77 19.46
CA VAL A 331 2.52 26.02 18.91
C VAL A 331 2.53 24.58 19.43
N GLY A 332 3.09 23.70 18.64
CA GLY A 332 3.06 22.27 18.91
C GLY A 332 1.69 21.65 18.58
N SER A 333 1.71 20.51 17.95
CA SER A 333 0.48 19.81 17.59
C SER A 333 0.63 18.30 17.73
N LEU A 334 -0.46 17.64 18.16
CA LEU A 334 -0.59 16.20 18.16
C LEU A 334 -1.81 15.82 17.31
N THR A 335 -1.58 15.07 16.27
CA THR A 335 -2.66 14.48 15.45
C THR A 335 -2.77 13.01 15.78
N LEU A 336 -3.95 12.59 16.23
CA LEU A 336 -4.30 11.20 16.49
C LEU A 336 -5.24 10.71 15.41
N THR A 337 -4.87 9.63 14.72
CA THR A 337 -5.72 8.98 13.74
C THR A 337 -5.96 7.54 14.15
N ASN A 338 -7.22 7.17 14.33
CA ASN A 338 -7.64 5.80 14.56
C ASN A 338 -8.41 5.31 13.33
N THR A 339 -8.00 4.17 12.80
CA THR A 339 -8.64 3.54 11.64
C THR A 339 -9.12 2.14 12.03
N GLU A 340 -10.34 1.82 11.71
CA GLU A 340 -10.92 0.48 11.81
C GLU A 340 -11.36 0.06 10.40
N TYR A 341 -10.93 -1.09 9.97
CA TYR A 341 -11.33 -1.68 8.70
C TYR A 341 -11.84 -3.09 8.93
N THR A 342 -13.02 -3.39 8.41
CA THR A 342 -13.60 -4.72 8.42
C THR A 342 -14.06 -5.08 7.03
N SER A 343 -13.65 -6.24 6.55
CA SER A 343 -14.11 -6.83 5.30
C SER A 343 -14.60 -8.25 5.58
N TRP A 344 -15.73 -8.61 5.04
CA TRP A 344 -16.13 -10.02 4.95
C TRP A 344 -16.61 -10.33 3.55
N GLU A 345 -16.30 -11.53 3.09
CA GLU A 345 -16.75 -12.05 1.82
C GLU A 345 -17.25 -13.48 1.99
N GLY A 346 -18.34 -13.78 1.32
CA GLY A 346 -18.91 -15.12 1.25
C GLY A 346 -19.09 -15.52 -0.20
N LYS A 347 -18.72 -16.76 -0.54
CA LYS A 347 -18.91 -17.34 -1.88
C LYS A 347 -19.55 -18.71 -1.75
N LEU A 348 -20.50 -18.99 -2.62
CA LEU A 348 -21.11 -20.30 -2.78
C LEU A 348 -21.03 -20.67 -4.26
N ALA A 349 -20.40 -21.78 -4.57
CA ALA A 349 -20.24 -22.24 -5.94
C ALA A 349 -20.65 -23.69 -6.08
N ILE A 350 -21.20 -24.03 -7.23
CA ILE A 350 -21.49 -25.40 -7.67
C ILE A 350 -20.65 -25.71 -8.88
N SER A 351 -20.23 -26.94 -9.03
CA SER A 351 -19.46 -27.40 -10.16
C SER A 351 -19.85 -28.81 -10.58
N TYR A 352 -20.02 -29.00 -11.88
CA TYR A 352 -20.28 -30.28 -12.51
C TYR A 352 -19.23 -30.55 -13.55
N ASN A 353 -18.52 -31.68 -13.43
CA ASN A 353 -17.51 -32.15 -14.38
C ASN A 353 -17.84 -33.55 -14.83
N GLU A 354 -17.99 -33.76 -16.13
CA GLU A 354 -18.30 -35.07 -16.70
C GLU A 354 -17.49 -35.25 -17.99
N SER A 355 -17.02 -36.49 -18.15
CA SER A 355 -16.35 -36.93 -19.38
C SER A 355 -17.15 -38.05 -19.98
N ILE A 356 -17.81 -37.81 -21.12
CA ILE A 356 -18.66 -38.79 -21.84
C ILE A 356 -18.02 -39.02 -23.19
N ASN A 357 -17.47 -40.21 -23.40
CA ASN A 357 -16.72 -40.56 -24.60
C ASN A 357 -15.59 -39.55 -24.86
N ASN A 358 -15.70 -38.78 -25.96
CA ASN A 358 -14.73 -37.75 -26.37
C ASN A 358 -15.12 -36.34 -25.96
N HIS A 359 -16.17 -36.18 -25.15
CA HIS A 359 -16.68 -34.90 -24.68
C HIS A 359 -16.30 -34.70 -23.20
N ASN A 360 -15.56 -33.62 -22.92
CA ASN A 360 -15.31 -33.18 -21.55
C ASN A 360 -16.11 -31.90 -21.29
N ILE A 361 -16.96 -31.92 -20.29
CA ILE A 361 -17.84 -30.82 -19.93
C ILE A 361 -17.54 -30.40 -18.50
N ASN A 362 -17.22 -29.12 -18.30
CA ASN A 362 -17.09 -28.51 -16.98
C ASN A 362 -18.03 -27.30 -16.93
N VAL A 363 -19.07 -27.38 -16.10
CA VAL A 363 -20.02 -26.29 -15.86
C VAL A 363 -19.93 -25.89 -14.41
N GLY A 364 -19.85 -24.61 -14.16
CA GLY A 364 -19.86 -24.08 -12.81
C GLY A 364 -20.64 -22.78 -12.70
N GLY A 365 -21.11 -22.48 -11.53
CA GLY A 365 -21.76 -21.20 -11.24
C GLY A 365 -21.80 -20.93 -9.76
N GLY A 366 -22.08 -19.69 -9.38
CA GLY A 366 -22.13 -19.36 -7.96
C GLY A 366 -22.53 -17.92 -7.69
N LEU A 367 -22.52 -17.63 -6.40
CA LEU A 367 -22.85 -16.35 -5.80
C LEU A 367 -21.65 -15.84 -5.01
N GLU A 368 -21.45 -14.54 -5.00
CA GLU A 368 -20.45 -13.86 -4.19
C GLU A 368 -21.11 -12.66 -3.51
N VAL A 369 -20.84 -12.49 -2.22
CA VAL A 369 -21.23 -11.30 -1.44
C VAL A 369 -20.00 -10.78 -0.73
N LYS A 370 -19.72 -9.48 -0.85
CA LYS A 370 -18.62 -8.82 -0.14
C LYS A 370 -19.10 -7.52 0.48
N THR A 371 -18.68 -7.27 1.69
CA THR A 371 -18.92 -5.99 2.37
C THR A 371 -17.60 -5.51 2.96
N THR A 372 -17.30 -4.24 2.76
CA THR A 372 -16.19 -3.58 3.42
C THR A 372 -16.70 -2.37 4.20
N ARG A 373 -16.10 -2.12 5.34
CA ARG A 373 -16.37 -0.95 6.16
C ARG A 373 -15.06 -0.39 6.68
N ARG A 374 -14.81 0.88 6.39
CA ARG A 374 -13.66 1.63 6.94
C ARG A 374 -14.19 2.80 7.74
N ARG A 375 -13.70 2.93 8.95
CA ARG A 375 -13.94 4.08 9.84
C ARG A 375 -12.62 4.73 10.14
N THR A 376 -12.54 6.03 9.99
CA THR A 376 -11.37 6.82 10.34
C THR A 376 -11.81 7.96 11.23
N ASN A 377 -11.14 8.11 12.36
CA ASN A 377 -11.36 9.21 13.30
C ASN A 377 -10.04 9.93 13.50
N THR A 378 -10.00 11.23 13.16
CA THR A 378 -8.80 12.06 13.28
C THR A 378 -9.11 13.25 14.17
N GLY A 379 -8.31 13.44 15.21
CA GLY A 379 -8.36 14.60 16.10
C GLY A 379 -7.01 15.29 16.17
N THR A 380 -7.00 16.62 16.12
CA THR A 380 -5.78 17.44 16.23
C THR A 380 -5.86 18.31 17.47
N TYR A 381 -4.85 18.20 18.31
CA TYR A 381 -4.65 18.92 19.56
C TYR A 381 -3.50 19.91 19.38
N LYS A 382 -3.59 21.10 19.94
CA LYS A 382 -2.62 22.19 19.79
C LYS A 382 -2.29 22.87 21.11
N GLY A 383 -1.13 23.59 21.12
CA GLY A 383 -0.70 24.38 22.27
C GLY A 383 0.00 23.56 23.33
N PHE A 384 1.03 22.82 22.96
CA PHE A 384 1.89 22.07 23.86
C PHE A 384 3.04 22.94 24.38
N GLN A 385 3.46 22.72 25.62
CA GLN A 385 4.58 23.44 26.23
C GLN A 385 5.93 22.79 25.94
N SER A 386 5.98 21.47 25.85
CA SER A 386 7.18 20.68 25.62
C SER A 386 6.83 19.37 24.94
N ALA A 387 7.79 18.80 24.21
CA ALA A 387 7.67 17.46 23.62
C ALA A 387 7.57 16.34 24.67
N GLU A 388 8.05 16.57 25.90
CA GLU A 388 7.92 15.62 27.00
C GLU A 388 6.46 15.41 27.42
N PHE A 389 5.61 16.41 27.17
CA PHE A 389 4.18 16.40 27.50
C PHE A 389 3.34 16.30 26.21
N SER A 390 3.55 15.25 25.42
CA SER A 390 2.90 15.06 24.11
C SER A 390 1.60 14.25 24.19
N SER A 391 0.92 14.20 25.34
CA SER A 391 -0.39 13.56 25.49
C SER A 391 -1.54 14.59 25.35
N PRO A 392 -2.73 14.19 24.87
CA PRO A 392 -3.86 15.09 24.65
C PRO A 392 -4.25 15.97 25.86
N GLU A 393 -4.07 15.46 27.08
CA GLU A 393 -4.38 16.19 28.30
C GLU A 393 -3.50 17.43 28.55
N PHE A 394 -2.32 17.49 27.92
CA PHE A 394 -1.41 18.63 28.00
C PHE A 394 -1.60 19.66 26.90
N ALA A 395 -2.51 19.39 25.96
CA ALA A 395 -2.84 20.33 24.91
C ALA A 395 -3.69 21.48 25.48
N ARG A 396 -3.43 22.70 25.04
CA ARG A 396 -4.23 23.88 25.41
C ARG A 396 -5.61 23.83 24.77
N SER A 397 -5.72 23.33 23.56
CA SER A 397 -6.96 23.37 22.79
C SER A 397 -7.07 22.21 21.77
N MET A 398 -8.29 21.97 21.37
CA MET A 398 -8.65 21.17 20.21
C MET A 398 -9.38 22.08 19.24
N PRO A 399 -8.65 22.76 18.34
CA PRO A 399 -9.20 23.87 17.53
C PRO A 399 -10.24 23.42 16.51
N TYR A 400 -10.20 22.15 16.13
CA TYR A 400 -11.13 21.59 15.13
C TYR A 400 -11.89 20.42 15.74
N LYS A 401 -13.14 20.24 15.34
CA LYS A 401 -13.88 19.02 15.69
C LYS A 401 -13.16 17.81 15.12
N PRO A 402 -13.20 16.65 15.82
CA PRO A 402 -12.66 15.41 15.26
C PRO A 402 -13.33 15.13 13.91
N ASN A 403 -12.50 14.83 12.91
CA ASN A 403 -12.99 14.39 11.62
C ASN A 403 -13.31 12.90 11.70
N PHE A 404 -14.57 12.57 11.55
CA PHE A 404 -15.06 11.20 11.47
C PHE A 404 -15.51 10.88 10.06
N GLN A 405 -14.88 9.89 9.45
CA GLN A 405 -15.22 9.40 8.13
C GLN A 405 -15.58 7.91 8.20
N GLU A 406 -16.73 7.55 7.64
CA GLU A 406 -17.11 6.16 7.45
C GLU A 406 -17.39 5.90 5.98
N VAL A 407 -16.74 4.87 5.44
CA VAL A 407 -16.95 4.39 4.07
C VAL A 407 -17.37 2.94 4.13
N GLN A 408 -18.50 2.62 3.53
CA GLN A 408 -19.01 1.26 3.43
C GLN A 408 -19.28 0.92 1.96
N THR A 409 -18.75 -0.22 1.50
CA THR A 409 -19.05 -0.74 0.17
C THR A 409 -19.66 -2.14 0.27
N ARG A 410 -20.53 -2.46 -0.68
CA ARG A 410 -21.19 -3.77 -0.78
C ARG A 410 -21.17 -4.21 -2.24
N LEU A 411 -20.81 -5.46 -2.43
CA LEU A 411 -20.80 -6.11 -3.73
C LEU A 411 -21.59 -7.42 -3.64
N PHE A 412 -22.41 -7.65 -4.65
CA PHE A 412 -23.10 -8.90 -4.90
C PHE A 412 -22.78 -9.33 -6.33
N GLY A 413 -22.37 -10.58 -6.53
CA GLY A 413 -22.06 -11.12 -7.84
C GLY A 413 -22.71 -12.48 -8.08
N ILE A 414 -23.21 -12.68 -9.28
CA ILE A 414 -23.64 -14.01 -9.77
C ILE A 414 -22.75 -14.34 -10.97
N PHE A 415 -22.21 -15.54 -11.02
CA PHE A 415 -21.37 -15.96 -12.12
C PHE A 415 -21.71 -17.39 -12.60
N ALA A 416 -21.44 -17.63 -13.87
CA ALA A 416 -21.51 -18.94 -14.51
C ALA A 416 -20.31 -19.11 -15.46
N ARG A 417 -19.83 -20.35 -15.60
CA ARG A 417 -18.77 -20.71 -16.52
C ARG A 417 -19.06 -22.05 -17.20
N LEU A 418 -18.60 -22.17 -18.43
CA LEU A 418 -18.61 -23.40 -19.21
C LEU A 418 -17.22 -23.57 -19.81
N ASN A 419 -16.62 -24.74 -19.57
CA ASN A 419 -15.46 -25.19 -20.34
C ASN A 419 -15.87 -26.51 -21.00
N TYR A 420 -15.72 -26.59 -22.30
CA TYR A 420 -16.07 -27.76 -23.07
C TYR A 420 -14.90 -28.13 -24.01
N SER A 421 -14.59 -29.41 -24.07
CA SER A 421 -13.65 -29.91 -25.07
C SER A 421 -14.22 -31.15 -25.76
N TYR A 422 -13.96 -31.23 -27.06
CA TYR A 422 -14.24 -32.40 -27.89
C TYR A 422 -12.95 -33.00 -28.39
N GLN A 423 -12.71 -34.27 -28.08
CA GLN A 423 -11.48 -35.04 -28.42
C GLN A 423 -10.18 -34.36 -27.91
N ASP A 424 -10.28 -33.45 -26.94
CA ASP A 424 -9.19 -32.55 -26.55
C ASP A 424 -8.59 -31.73 -27.68
N ILE A 425 -9.23 -31.71 -28.88
CA ILE A 425 -8.83 -30.95 -30.05
C ILE A 425 -9.54 -29.61 -30.07
N TYR A 426 -10.86 -29.62 -29.97
CA TYR A 426 -11.71 -28.42 -30.02
C TYR A 426 -12.04 -27.97 -28.61
N LEU A 427 -11.72 -26.72 -28.31
CA LEU A 427 -11.90 -26.14 -26.99
C LEU A 427 -12.86 -24.95 -27.09
N LEU A 428 -13.81 -24.88 -26.16
CA LEU A 428 -14.74 -23.77 -25.98
C LEU A 428 -14.76 -23.36 -24.51
N ASP A 429 -14.52 -22.08 -24.26
CA ASP A 429 -14.65 -21.46 -22.96
C ASP A 429 -15.70 -20.34 -23.03
N ALA A 430 -16.60 -20.29 -22.05
CA ALA A 430 -17.56 -19.20 -21.90
C ALA A 430 -17.73 -18.82 -20.43
N SER A 431 -17.86 -17.55 -20.13
CA SER A 431 -18.21 -17.07 -18.80
C SER A 431 -19.15 -15.89 -18.84
N LEU A 432 -20.01 -15.80 -17.83
CA LEU A 432 -20.93 -14.73 -17.58
C LEU A 432 -20.84 -14.36 -16.11
N ARG A 433 -20.80 -13.07 -15.80
CA ARG A 433 -20.88 -12.55 -14.44
C ARG A 433 -21.76 -11.30 -14.44
N ILE A 434 -22.57 -11.14 -13.42
CA ILE A 434 -23.36 -9.93 -13.17
C ILE A 434 -23.00 -9.45 -11.78
N ASP A 435 -22.43 -8.24 -11.70
CA ASP A 435 -22.09 -7.58 -10.43
C ASP A 435 -23.09 -6.49 -10.12
N GLY A 436 -23.59 -6.48 -8.89
CA GLY A 436 -24.27 -5.37 -8.26
C GLY A 436 -23.35 -4.72 -7.23
N SER A 437 -23.10 -3.41 -7.31
CA SER A 437 -22.24 -2.70 -6.37
C SER A 437 -22.91 -1.43 -5.84
N SER A 438 -22.69 -1.16 -4.56
CA SER A 438 -23.07 0.12 -3.96
C SER A 438 -22.25 1.31 -4.47
N GLU A 439 -21.16 1.04 -5.18
CA GLU A 439 -20.31 2.06 -5.82
C GLU A 439 -20.81 2.44 -7.21
N PHE A 440 -21.72 1.67 -7.79
CA PHE A 440 -22.37 2.01 -9.06
C PHE A 440 -23.46 3.06 -8.85
N GLY A 441 -23.69 3.90 -9.86
CA GLY A 441 -24.77 4.90 -9.83
C GLY A 441 -26.14 4.25 -9.69
N SER A 442 -27.11 4.99 -9.17
CA SER A 442 -28.49 4.53 -8.90
C SER A 442 -29.15 3.86 -10.10
N ASP A 443 -28.89 4.35 -11.31
CA ASP A 443 -29.55 3.91 -12.54
C ASP A 443 -28.86 2.69 -13.18
N LYS A 444 -27.65 2.34 -12.77
CA LYS A 444 -26.88 1.21 -13.31
C LYS A 444 -26.21 0.41 -12.20
N ARG A 445 -27.02 -0.04 -11.24
CA ARG A 445 -26.52 -0.83 -10.08
C ARG A 445 -25.97 -2.20 -10.44
N TYR A 446 -26.31 -2.72 -11.61
CA TYR A 446 -25.89 -4.03 -12.08
C TYR A 446 -25.11 -3.89 -13.39
N ALA A 447 -23.96 -4.55 -13.45
CA ALA A 447 -23.11 -4.56 -14.63
C ALA A 447 -22.84 -6.03 -15.08
N PRO A 448 -23.20 -6.39 -16.31
CA PRO A 448 -22.85 -7.70 -16.86
C PRO A 448 -21.45 -7.70 -17.43
N PHE A 449 -20.73 -8.80 -17.22
CA PHE A 449 -19.42 -9.10 -17.78
C PHE A 449 -19.48 -10.46 -18.43
N PHE A 450 -18.99 -10.60 -19.65
CA PHE A 450 -18.97 -11.87 -20.36
C PHE A 450 -17.66 -12.09 -21.09
N SER A 451 -17.32 -13.36 -21.27
CA SER A 451 -16.20 -13.74 -22.11
C SER A 451 -16.48 -15.02 -22.86
N GLY A 452 -15.86 -15.17 -24.01
CA GLY A 452 -15.87 -16.37 -24.82
C GLY A 452 -14.49 -16.63 -25.43
N GLY A 453 -14.12 -17.89 -25.54
CA GLY A 453 -12.88 -18.32 -26.11
C GLY A 453 -13.05 -19.61 -26.92
N LEU A 454 -12.33 -19.68 -28.03
CA LEU A 454 -12.20 -20.88 -28.85
C LEU A 454 -10.73 -21.27 -28.94
N GLY A 455 -10.45 -22.56 -28.89
CA GLY A 455 -9.10 -23.10 -29.01
C GLY A 455 -9.04 -24.37 -29.84
N LEU A 456 -7.91 -24.56 -30.49
CA LEU A 456 -7.60 -25.78 -31.27
C LEU A 456 -6.23 -26.30 -30.81
N ASN A 457 -6.18 -27.55 -30.39
CA ASN A 457 -4.96 -28.28 -30.11
C ASN A 457 -4.50 -28.98 -31.40
N ILE A 458 -3.75 -28.27 -32.24
CA ILE A 458 -3.34 -28.74 -33.55
C ILE A 458 -2.44 -29.98 -33.46
N HIS A 459 -1.62 -30.06 -32.39
CA HIS A 459 -0.74 -31.21 -32.16
C HIS A 459 -1.48 -32.55 -31.95
N LYS A 460 -2.79 -32.51 -31.67
CA LYS A 460 -3.64 -33.71 -31.52
C LYS A 460 -4.23 -34.24 -32.82
N TYR A 461 -4.01 -33.57 -33.93
CA TYR A 461 -4.46 -34.08 -35.22
C TYR A 461 -3.51 -35.18 -35.75
N ALA A 462 -4.05 -36.23 -36.37
CA ALA A 462 -3.29 -37.36 -36.87
C ALA A 462 -2.17 -36.97 -37.87
N PHE A 463 -2.33 -35.85 -38.61
CA PHE A 463 -1.27 -35.39 -39.50
C PHE A 463 -0.04 -34.81 -38.76
N MET A 464 -0.20 -34.43 -37.52
CA MET A 464 0.88 -33.91 -36.69
C MET A 464 1.72 -35.02 -36.04
N GLU A 465 1.22 -36.23 -35.92
CA GLU A 465 1.95 -37.39 -35.39
C GLU A 465 3.26 -37.69 -36.12
N LYS A 466 3.38 -37.17 -37.35
CA LYS A 466 4.62 -37.29 -38.18
C LYS A 466 5.74 -36.33 -37.73
N TYR A 467 5.45 -35.38 -36.84
CA TYR A 467 6.37 -34.31 -36.44
C TYR A 467 6.73 -34.44 -34.96
N ASP A 468 7.57 -35.41 -34.61
CA ASP A 468 7.98 -35.72 -33.23
C ASP A 468 8.62 -34.54 -32.47
N PHE A 469 9.08 -33.52 -33.20
CA PHE A 469 9.65 -32.32 -32.60
C PHE A 469 8.61 -31.31 -32.08
N VAL A 470 7.32 -31.49 -32.42
CA VAL A 470 6.23 -30.61 -32.01
C VAL A 470 5.42 -31.28 -30.90
N ASN A 471 5.84 -31.11 -29.67
CA ASN A 471 5.13 -31.68 -28.52
C ASN A 471 3.83 -30.96 -28.17
N HIS A 472 3.73 -29.67 -28.44
CA HIS A 472 2.55 -28.88 -28.14
C HIS A 472 2.38 -27.73 -29.13
N LEU A 473 1.25 -27.74 -29.87
CA LEU A 473 0.83 -26.64 -30.73
C LEU A 473 -0.64 -26.36 -30.50
N LYS A 474 -0.94 -25.20 -29.86
CA LYS A 474 -2.29 -24.75 -29.58
C LYS A 474 -2.51 -23.36 -30.15
N VAL A 475 -3.62 -23.16 -30.84
CA VAL A 475 -4.09 -21.84 -31.26
C VAL A 475 -5.37 -21.52 -30.50
N ARG A 476 -5.46 -20.32 -29.96
CA ARG A 476 -6.67 -19.86 -29.26
C ARG A 476 -6.97 -18.41 -29.57
N GLY A 477 -8.25 -18.07 -29.61
CA GLY A 477 -8.75 -16.70 -29.64
C GLY A 477 -9.79 -16.52 -28.56
N SER A 478 -9.78 -15.38 -27.90
CA SER A 478 -10.76 -15.04 -26.87
C SER A 478 -11.22 -13.60 -26.99
N PHE A 479 -12.46 -13.37 -26.61
CA PHE A 479 -13.07 -12.06 -26.48
C PHE A 479 -13.75 -11.96 -25.13
N GLY A 480 -13.71 -10.78 -24.51
CA GLY A 480 -14.40 -10.55 -23.25
C GLY A 480 -14.56 -9.08 -22.94
N GLN A 481 -15.54 -8.78 -22.09
CA GLN A 481 -15.81 -7.46 -21.55
C GLN A 481 -15.47 -7.47 -20.07
N THR A 482 -14.63 -6.52 -19.67
CA THR A 482 -14.31 -6.24 -18.26
C THR A 482 -14.74 -4.80 -17.92
N GLY A 483 -14.95 -4.54 -16.66
CA GLY A 483 -15.31 -3.21 -16.17
C GLY A 483 -14.31 -2.69 -15.14
N LYS A 484 -14.31 -1.38 -14.95
CA LYS A 484 -13.53 -0.71 -13.90
C LYS A 484 -14.41 0.30 -13.18
N VAL A 485 -14.35 0.30 -11.86
CA VAL A 485 -14.88 1.38 -11.04
C VAL A 485 -13.78 2.44 -10.91
N ASN A 486 -13.99 3.63 -11.51
CA ASN A 486 -13.00 4.71 -11.56
C ASN A 486 -13.35 5.89 -10.64
N PHE A 487 -14.36 5.77 -9.82
CA PHE A 487 -14.82 6.84 -8.94
C PHE A 487 -14.83 6.36 -7.47
N ALA A 488 -14.69 7.34 -6.59
CA ALA A 488 -14.72 7.08 -5.16
C ALA A 488 -16.12 6.58 -4.72
N PRO A 489 -16.20 5.79 -3.66
CA PRO A 489 -17.49 5.47 -3.02
C PRO A 489 -18.31 6.75 -2.77
N TYR A 490 -19.61 6.67 -3.01
CA TYR A 490 -20.57 7.78 -2.90
C TYR A 490 -20.43 8.91 -3.92
N ALA A 491 -19.52 8.84 -4.89
CA ALA A 491 -19.36 9.89 -5.92
C ALA A 491 -20.64 10.12 -6.76
N ALA A 492 -21.49 9.10 -6.89
CA ALA A 492 -22.75 9.16 -7.61
C ALA A 492 -23.99 9.46 -6.72
N VAL A 493 -23.77 9.79 -5.44
CA VAL A 493 -24.82 10.09 -4.48
C VAL A 493 -24.68 11.53 -4.02
N PRO A 494 -25.75 12.36 -4.05
CA PRO A 494 -25.70 13.69 -3.46
C PRO A 494 -25.30 13.61 -1.98
N THR A 495 -24.23 14.30 -1.61
CA THR A 495 -23.78 14.41 -0.23
C THR A 495 -24.00 15.82 0.29
N HIS A 496 -24.38 15.96 1.54
CA HIS A 496 -24.55 17.22 2.22
C HIS A 496 -23.58 17.32 3.39
N GLU A 497 -22.98 18.46 3.54
CA GLU A 497 -22.17 18.81 4.70
C GLU A 497 -22.99 19.72 5.62
N ILE A 498 -22.96 19.42 6.92
CA ILE A 498 -23.60 20.29 7.91
C ILE A 498 -22.54 21.26 8.41
N ASP A 499 -22.65 22.51 8.03
CA ASP A 499 -21.85 23.59 8.57
C ASP A 499 -22.49 24.07 9.87
N ILE A 500 -21.87 23.71 11.00
CA ILE A 500 -22.41 24.03 12.32
C ILE A 500 -22.06 25.47 12.73
N ASP A 501 -21.00 26.04 12.17
CA ASP A 501 -20.59 27.41 12.49
C ASP A 501 -21.49 28.44 11.83
N GLU A 502 -22.05 28.13 10.66
CA GLU A 502 -22.98 28.98 9.94
C GLU A 502 -24.47 28.58 10.05
N TRP A 503 -24.77 27.52 10.80
CA TRP A 503 -26.13 27.04 11.07
C TRP A 503 -26.95 26.62 9.86
N TYR A 504 -26.29 26.27 8.75
CA TYR A 504 -26.99 25.77 7.57
C TYR A 504 -26.32 24.49 7.02
N ILE A 505 -27.04 23.79 6.19
CA ILE A 505 -26.56 22.60 5.50
C ILE A 505 -26.03 23.07 4.15
N SER A 506 -24.71 22.88 3.93
CA SER A 506 -24.10 23.09 2.62
C SER A 506 -23.94 21.76 1.89
N GLY A 507 -24.10 21.80 0.58
CA GLY A 507 -23.89 20.65 -0.28
C GLY A 507 -24.04 21.05 -1.75
N PRO A 508 -23.53 20.18 -2.65
CA PRO A 508 -23.71 20.47 -4.07
C PRO A 508 -25.18 20.50 -4.42
N ALA A 509 -25.64 21.63 -4.95
CA ALA A 509 -26.98 21.79 -5.50
C ALA A 509 -27.14 21.04 -6.84
N SER A 510 -26.11 20.37 -7.32
CA SER A 510 -26.14 19.68 -8.60
C SER A 510 -26.57 18.22 -8.42
N SER A 511 -27.68 17.88 -9.02
CA SER A 511 -27.93 16.50 -9.43
C SER A 511 -26.92 16.14 -10.53
N LEU A 512 -26.13 15.10 -10.30
CA LEU A 512 -25.40 14.42 -11.36
C LEU A 512 -26.37 13.64 -12.25
#